data_9d500324b514730f3f4c48ee9375652e
#
_entry.id   9d500324b514730f3f4c48ee9375652e
#
_cell.length_a   1.000
_cell.length_b   1.000
_cell.length_c   1.000
_cell.angle_alpha   90.00
_cell.angle_beta   90.00
_cell.angle_gamma   90.00
#
_symmetry.space_group_name_H-M   'P 1'
#
loop_
_entity.id
_entity.type
_entity.pdbx_description
1 polymer ?
#
loop_
_entity_poly.entity_id
_entity_poly.type
_entity_poly.pdbx_seq_one_letter_code
_entity_poly.pdbx_strand_id
1 'polypeptide(L)'
;MPSLRYALVAYIESPVGEFVESLRRELHPSLPHLAAHLTLLPPRPLQGSEAAALQAIERICGQTEPFEVVLGDMKSFIPTTPTVYIPVAQGESRLRELHAQLNTQVLAFAEEWPYVPHVTIVQMATQPAAEQALAIARARWEQYSGSRRILLDRLTFVREDAPNCWVDLAPVSLGGSLVSP
;
A
#
# COMPACT_ATOMS: atom_id res chain seq x y z
N MET A 1 -5.54 26.68 2.28
CA MET A 1 -6.25 25.40 2.35
C MET A 1 -5.29 24.28 1.98
N PRO A 2 -5.06 23.32 2.86
CA PRO A 2 -4.29 22.16 2.46
C PRO A 2 -5.06 21.43 1.36
N SER A 3 -4.36 21.01 0.32
CA SER A 3 -4.97 20.24 -0.74
C SER A 3 -5.26 18.82 -0.24
N LEU A 4 -6.36 18.23 -0.72
CA LEU A 4 -6.68 16.85 -0.43
C LEU A 4 -5.57 15.93 -0.99
N ARG A 5 -5.29 14.86 -0.29
CA ARG A 5 -4.35 13.83 -0.76
C ARG A 5 -5.12 12.58 -1.11
N TYR A 6 -4.61 11.90 -2.13
CA TYR A 6 -5.20 10.67 -2.67
C TYR A 6 -4.14 9.59 -2.74
N ALA A 7 -4.55 8.37 -2.64
CA ALA A 7 -3.66 7.22 -2.78
C ALA A 7 -4.40 6.08 -3.46
N LEU A 8 -3.65 5.11 -3.95
CA LEU A 8 -4.20 3.90 -4.54
C LEU A 8 -3.57 2.72 -3.81
N VAL A 9 -4.39 1.91 -3.18
CA VAL A 9 -3.93 0.82 -2.31
C VAL A 9 -4.60 -0.50 -2.68
N ALA A 10 -3.94 -1.60 -2.35
CA ALA A 10 -4.52 -2.93 -2.40
C ALA A 10 -4.70 -3.42 -0.97
N TYR A 11 -5.93 -3.56 -0.49
CA TYR A 11 -6.18 -4.15 0.81
C TYR A 11 -5.83 -5.63 0.80
N ILE A 12 -5.26 -6.10 1.90
CA ILE A 12 -4.82 -7.49 2.02
C ILE A 12 -5.85 -8.25 2.84
N GLU A 13 -6.74 -8.96 2.15
CA GLU A 13 -7.85 -9.70 2.76
C GLU A 13 -7.56 -11.19 2.92
N SER A 14 -6.31 -11.56 3.01
CA SER A 14 -5.86 -12.94 3.19
C SER A 14 -5.43 -13.17 4.64
N PRO A 15 -5.12 -14.42 5.04
CA PRO A 15 -4.59 -14.67 6.38
C PRO A 15 -3.38 -13.82 6.73
N VAL A 16 -2.50 -13.51 5.76
CA VAL A 16 -1.36 -12.62 6.03
C VAL A 16 -1.82 -11.20 6.33
N GLY A 17 -2.93 -10.74 5.77
CA GLY A 17 -3.53 -9.46 6.11
C GLY A 17 -4.00 -9.41 7.56
N GLU A 18 -4.61 -10.48 8.03
CA GLU A 18 -5.03 -10.60 9.44
C GLU A 18 -3.82 -10.59 10.37
N PHE A 19 -2.76 -11.27 9.98
CA PHE A 19 -1.50 -11.24 10.73
C PHE A 19 -0.95 -9.81 10.83
N VAL A 20 -0.90 -9.10 9.71
CA VAL A 20 -0.40 -7.72 9.68
C VAL A 20 -1.25 -6.82 10.57
N GLU A 21 -2.58 -6.93 10.52
CA GLU A 21 -3.49 -6.15 11.36
C GLU A 21 -3.25 -6.43 12.84
N SER A 22 -3.09 -7.70 13.21
CA SER A 22 -2.83 -8.11 14.59
C SER A 22 -1.50 -7.51 15.09
N LEU A 23 -0.46 -7.59 14.28
CA LEU A 23 0.86 -7.06 14.61
C LEU A 23 0.82 -5.52 14.75
N ARG A 24 0.12 -4.83 13.87
CA ARG A 24 -0.04 -3.39 13.94
C ARG A 24 -0.71 -2.95 15.23
N ARG A 25 -1.76 -3.67 15.64
CA ARG A 25 -2.45 -3.38 16.91
C ARG A 25 -1.56 -3.64 18.12
N GLU A 26 -0.76 -4.70 18.07
CA GLU A 26 0.18 -5.02 19.14
C GLU A 26 1.24 -3.91 19.31
N LEU A 27 1.77 -3.41 18.20
CA LEU A 27 2.87 -2.44 18.23
C LEU A 27 2.41 -1.01 18.44
N HIS A 28 1.23 -0.66 17.95
CA HIS A 28 0.73 0.71 18.08
C HIS A 28 -0.81 0.77 18.06
N PRO A 29 -1.46 0.31 19.15
CA PRO A 29 -2.91 0.14 19.17
C PRO A 29 -3.71 1.43 19.06
N SER A 30 -3.11 2.59 19.35
CA SER A 30 -3.84 3.87 19.39
C SER A 30 -3.79 4.68 18.09
N LEU A 31 -3.04 4.23 17.08
CA LEU A 31 -2.95 4.99 15.83
C LEU A 31 -4.13 4.69 14.91
N PRO A 32 -4.84 5.73 14.44
CA PRO A 32 -5.77 5.54 13.32
C PRO A 32 -4.98 5.18 12.08
N HIS A 33 -5.47 4.24 11.29
CA HIS A 33 -4.78 3.78 10.10
C HIS A 33 -5.74 3.15 9.11
N LEU A 34 -5.29 3.02 7.89
CA LEU A 34 -5.95 2.15 6.92
C LEU A 34 -5.77 0.69 7.34
N ALA A 35 -6.69 -0.17 6.95
CA ALA A 35 -6.49 -1.61 7.08
C ALA A 35 -5.21 -2.04 6.36
N ALA A 36 -4.71 -3.23 6.68
CA ALA A 36 -3.47 -3.75 6.06
C ALA A 36 -3.55 -3.64 4.54
N HIS A 37 -2.54 -3.03 3.95
CA HIS A 37 -2.56 -2.72 2.51
C HIS A 37 -1.16 -2.65 1.93
N LEU A 38 -1.13 -2.83 0.61
CA LEU A 38 0.03 -2.56 -0.23
C LEU A 38 -0.28 -1.31 -1.05
N THR A 39 0.60 -0.32 -1.03
CA THR A 39 0.37 0.93 -1.73
C THR A 39 0.91 0.88 -3.15
N LEU A 40 0.07 1.20 -4.14
CA LEU A 40 0.48 1.36 -5.54
C LEU A 40 0.86 2.80 -5.85
N LEU A 41 0.06 3.76 -5.38
CA LEU A 41 0.37 5.17 -5.49
C LEU A 41 0.38 5.78 -4.10
N PRO A 42 1.55 6.18 -3.59
CA PRO A 42 1.65 6.90 -2.32
C PRO A 42 0.87 8.22 -2.34
N PRO A 43 0.50 8.73 -1.15
CA PRO A 43 -0.33 9.92 -1.04
C PRO A 43 0.18 11.11 -1.86
N ARG A 44 -0.72 11.76 -2.59
CA ARG A 44 -0.43 12.88 -3.48
C ARG A 44 -1.64 13.76 -3.74
N PRO A 45 -1.42 15.03 -4.10
CA PRO A 45 -2.49 15.83 -4.71
C PRO A 45 -2.73 15.35 -6.14
N LEU A 46 -3.91 15.62 -6.69
CA LEU A 46 -4.19 15.32 -8.10
C LEU A 46 -3.83 16.52 -8.98
N GLN A 47 -3.48 16.23 -10.24
CA GLN A 47 -3.25 17.25 -11.27
C GLN A 47 -4.51 17.49 -12.11
N GLY A 48 -5.67 17.23 -11.53
CA GLY A 48 -6.96 17.38 -12.19
C GLY A 48 -8.09 16.95 -11.26
N SER A 49 -9.23 16.59 -11.82
CA SER A 49 -10.40 16.23 -11.02
C SER A 49 -10.30 14.79 -10.49
N GLU A 50 -11.05 14.54 -9.44
CA GLU A 50 -11.21 13.20 -8.85
C GLU A 50 -11.79 12.22 -9.88
N ALA A 51 -12.77 12.68 -10.67
CA ALA A 51 -13.37 11.86 -11.72
C ALA A 51 -12.36 11.49 -12.81
N ALA A 52 -11.52 12.42 -13.23
CA ALA A 52 -10.47 12.17 -14.23
C ALA A 52 -9.45 11.18 -13.69
N ALA A 53 -9.09 11.29 -12.40
CA ALA A 53 -8.17 10.36 -11.76
C ALA A 53 -8.73 8.95 -11.74
N LEU A 54 -9.99 8.79 -11.35
CA LEU A 54 -10.65 7.48 -11.32
C LEU A 54 -10.72 6.85 -12.71
N GLN A 55 -11.05 7.64 -13.74
CA GLN A 55 -11.07 7.15 -15.13
C GLN A 55 -9.69 6.66 -15.56
N ALA A 56 -8.63 7.38 -15.22
CA ALA A 56 -7.27 6.96 -15.55
C ALA A 56 -6.91 5.65 -14.85
N ILE A 57 -7.26 5.52 -13.57
CA ILE A 57 -7.02 4.30 -12.81
C ILE A 57 -7.77 3.12 -13.43
N GLU A 58 -9.04 3.29 -13.73
CA GLU A 58 -9.87 2.24 -14.32
C GLU A 58 -9.32 1.77 -15.68
N ARG A 59 -8.87 2.71 -16.50
CA ARG A 59 -8.30 2.38 -17.82
C ARG A 59 -7.03 1.55 -17.68
N ILE A 60 -6.11 1.98 -16.82
CA ILE A 60 -4.82 1.31 -16.65
C ILE A 60 -5.00 -0.04 -15.97
N CYS A 61 -5.80 -0.09 -14.92
CA CYS A 61 -6.07 -1.33 -14.20
C CYS A 61 -6.82 -2.34 -15.07
N GLY A 62 -7.73 -1.86 -15.91
CA GLY A 62 -8.47 -2.73 -16.85
C GLY A 62 -7.58 -3.44 -17.85
N GLN A 63 -6.43 -2.87 -18.16
CA GLN A 63 -5.45 -3.44 -19.09
C GLN A 63 -4.37 -4.25 -18.37
N THR A 64 -4.44 -4.37 -17.05
CA THR A 64 -3.45 -5.06 -16.24
C THR A 64 -4.06 -6.34 -15.69
N GLU A 65 -3.53 -7.49 -16.09
CA GLU A 65 -4.01 -8.76 -15.56
C GLU A 65 -3.71 -8.89 -14.06
N PRO A 66 -4.59 -9.53 -13.28
CA PRO A 66 -4.28 -9.86 -11.90
C PRO A 66 -2.98 -10.63 -11.78
N PHE A 67 -2.23 -10.40 -10.71
CA PHE A 67 -0.96 -11.09 -10.50
C PHE A 67 -0.71 -11.30 -9.02
N GLU A 68 0.16 -12.28 -8.71
CA GLU A 68 0.53 -12.59 -7.34
C GLU A 68 1.84 -11.89 -6.97
N VAL A 69 1.93 -11.51 -5.69
CA VAL A 69 3.18 -11.07 -5.08
C VAL A 69 3.48 -11.93 -3.87
N VAL A 70 4.75 -12.01 -3.49
CA VAL A 70 5.19 -12.75 -2.30
C VAL A 70 5.93 -11.79 -1.40
N LEU A 71 5.53 -11.75 -0.13
CA LEU A 71 6.19 -10.91 0.87
C LEU A 71 7.52 -11.51 1.31
N GLY A 72 8.50 -10.64 1.56
CA GLY A 72 9.84 -11.02 1.99
C GLY A 72 10.03 -10.89 3.50
N ASP A 73 11.25 -10.61 3.92
CA ASP A 73 11.59 -10.51 5.34
C ASP A 73 11.27 -9.12 5.90
N MET A 74 10.96 -9.09 7.20
CA MET A 74 10.69 -7.84 7.91
C MET A 74 11.91 -6.94 7.92
N LYS A 75 11.73 -5.67 7.55
CA LYS A 75 12.80 -4.67 7.45
C LYS A 75 12.36 -3.33 8.04
N SER A 76 13.29 -2.37 8.07
CA SER A 76 12.99 -1.00 8.44
C SER A 76 13.64 -0.03 7.47
N PHE A 77 13.08 1.19 7.41
CA PHE A 77 13.68 2.30 6.65
C PHE A 77 14.66 3.13 7.48
N ILE A 78 15.00 2.67 8.69
CA ILE A 78 15.99 3.34 9.53
C ILE A 78 17.35 3.42 8.79
N PRO A 79 18.05 4.54 8.81
CA PRO A 79 17.80 5.78 9.55
C PRO A 79 16.92 6.80 8.80
N THR A 80 16.46 6.52 7.61
CA THR A 80 15.69 7.46 6.79
C THR A 80 14.37 7.82 7.45
N THR A 81 13.60 6.81 7.86
CA THR A 81 12.38 6.98 8.65
C THR A 81 12.27 5.85 9.66
N PRO A 82 11.62 6.08 10.82
CA PRO A 82 11.46 5.04 11.85
C PRO A 82 10.27 4.12 11.52
N THR A 83 10.33 3.48 10.37
CA THR A 83 9.23 2.68 9.82
C THR A 83 9.64 1.22 9.70
N VAL A 84 8.78 0.32 10.19
CA VAL A 84 8.93 -1.13 10.04
C VAL A 84 7.98 -1.60 8.94
N TYR A 85 8.47 -2.42 8.03
CA TYR A 85 7.71 -2.85 6.86
C TYR A 85 8.13 -4.24 6.38
N ILE A 86 7.27 -4.85 5.56
CA ILE A 86 7.58 -6.10 4.85
C ILE A 86 7.71 -5.75 3.37
N PRO A 87 8.88 -5.94 2.75
CA PRO A 87 9.03 -5.69 1.31
C PRO A 87 8.38 -6.81 0.50
N VAL A 88 8.04 -6.50 -0.75
CA VAL A 88 7.64 -7.51 -1.72
C VAL A 88 8.90 -8.15 -2.28
N ALA A 89 9.03 -9.47 -2.11
CA ALA A 89 10.19 -10.23 -2.59
C ALA A 89 10.01 -10.76 -4.01
N GLN A 90 8.78 -11.11 -4.40
CA GLN A 90 8.46 -11.57 -5.75
C GLN A 90 7.26 -10.79 -6.26
N GLY A 91 7.29 -10.45 -7.55
CA GLY A 91 6.26 -9.64 -8.18
C GLY A 91 6.52 -8.14 -8.10
N GLU A 92 7.65 -7.71 -7.54
CA GLU A 92 7.95 -6.29 -7.39
C GLU A 92 8.11 -5.58 -8.74
N SER A 93 8.63 -6.25 -9.76
CA SER A 93 8.78 -5.65 -11.08
C SER A 93 7.42 -5.29 -11.69
N ARG A 94 6.43 -6.15 -11.49
CA ARG A 94 5.06 -5.89 -11.95
C ARG A 94 4.46 -4.69 -11.21
N LEU A 95 4.71 -4.59 -9.91
CA LEU A 95 4.26 -3.45 -9.12
C LEU A 95 4.92 -2.15 -9.56
N ARG A 96 6.23 -2.18 -9.81
CA ARG A 96 6.96 -1.00 -10.29
C ARG A 96 6.48 -0.56 -11.67
N GLU A 97 6.20 -1.50 -12.55
CA GLU A 97 5.66 -1.22 -13.87
C GLU A 97 4.28 -0.57 -13.77
N LEU A 98 3.40 -1.14 -12.95
CA LEU A 98 2.06 -0.60 -12.74
C LEU A 98 2.12 0.79 -12.10
N HIS A 99 2.98 0.99 -11.11
CA HIS A 99 3.21 2.28 -10.49
C HIS A 99 3.64 3.32 -11.54
N ALA A 100 4.58 2.96 -12.40
CA ALA A 100 5.08 3.87 -13.43
C ALA A 100 3.98 4.25 -14.44
N GLN A 101 3.16 3.28 -14.83
CA GLN A 101 2.02 3.54 -15.72
C GLN A 101 0.97 4.45 -15.08
N LEU A 102 0.74 4.29 -13.79
CA LEU A 102 -0.23 5.08 -13.04
C LEU A 102 0.27 6.49 -12.73
N ASN A 103 1.58 6.66 -12.50
CA ASN A 103 2.16 7.94 -12.10
C ASN A 103 2.35 8.88 -13.28
N THR A 104 1.25 9.15 -14.01
CA THR A 104 1.24 9.95 -15.22
C THR A 104 0.02 10.88 -15.24
N GLN A 105 0.10 11.96 -15.99
CA GLN A 105 -1.01 12.88 -16.24
C GLN A 105 -1.68 13.36 -14.94
N VAL A 106 -2.98 13.12 -14.78
CA VAL A 106 -3.73 13.57 -13.59
C VAL A 106 -3.21 12.98 -12.29
N LEU A 107 -2.57 11.81 -12.34
CA LEU A 107 -2.02 11.12 -11.19
C LEU A 107 -0.53 11.39 -10.97
N ALA A 108 0.11 12.14 -11.87
CA ALA A 108 1.55 12.40 -11.81
C ALA A 108 1.93 13.18 -10.55
N PHE A 109 2.99 12.73 -9.90
CA PHE A 109 3.53 13.39 -8.72
C PHE A 109 5.01 13.04 -8.56
N ALA A 110 5.84 14.05 -8.27
CA ALA A 110 7.25 13.85 -7.98
C ALA A 110 7.39 13.35 -6.53
N GLU A 111 7.49 12.04 -6.38
CA GLU A 111 7.60 11.41 -5.06
C GLU A 111 8.95 11.72 -4.42
N GLU A 112 8.94 11.95 -3.12
CA GLU A 112 10.15 12.26 -2.35
C GLU A 112 11.16 11.10 -2.35
N TRP A 113 10.63 9.87 -2.32
CA TRP A 113 11.45 8.66 -2.23
C TRP A 113 11.20 7.75 -3.42
N PRO A 114 12.19 6.95 -3.85
CA PRO A 114 11.94 5.91 -4.85
C PRO A 114 10.82 4.99 -4.40
N TYR A 115 9.99 4.53 -5.33
CA TYR A 115 8.90 3.61 -5.03
C TYR A 115 9.47 2.25 -4.62
N VAL A 116 9.20 1.84 -3.38
CA VAL A 116 9.57 0.54 -2.84
C VAL A 116 8.27 -0.20 -2.51
N PRO A 117 7.91 -1.25 -3.26
CA PRO A 117 6.70 -2.02 -2.95
C PRO A 117 6.84 -2.69 -1.58
N HIS A 118 5.93 -2.38 -0.67
CA HIS A 118 5.99 -2.89 0.70
C HIS A 118 4.66 -2.78 1.41
N VAL A 119 4.54 -3.52 2.51
CA VAL A 119 3.42 -3.42 3.46
C VAL A 119 3.95 -2.77 4.72
N THR A 120 3.46 -1.60 5.06
CA THR A 120 3.87 -0.91 6.29
C THR A 120 3.25 -1.59 7.50
N ILE A 121 4.09 -1.91 8.48
CA ILE A 121 3.63 -2.43 9.76
C ILE A 121 3.36 -1.26 10.71
N VAL A 122 4.37 -0.44 10.98
CA VAL A 122 4.22 0.69 11.89
C VAL A 122 5.28 1.75 11.63
N GLN A 123 4.90 3.01 11.80
CA GLN A 123 5.85 4.13 11.84
C GLN A 123 5.87 4.66 13.27
N MET A 124 7.03 4.60 13.89
CA MET A 124 7.21 5.03 15.28
C MET A 124 7.64 6.50 15.34
N ALA A 125 7.62 7.08 16.54
CA ALA A 125 8.02 8.46 16.73
C ALA A 125 9.55 8.63 16.74
N THR A 126 10.28 7.59 17.13
CA THR A 126 11.74 7.66 17.28
C THR A 126 12.40 6.41 16.68
N GLN A 127 13.69 6.54 16.36
CA GLN A 127 14.47 5.41 15.87
C GLN A 127 14.57 4.27 16.90
N PRO A 128 14.87 4.52 18.18
CA PRO A 128 14.92 3.44 19.18
C PRO A 128 13.60 2.68 19.30
N ALA A 129 12.47 3.39 19.25
CA ALA A 129 11.15 2.74 19.27
C ALA A 129 10.95 1.86 18.04
N ALA A 130 11.38 2.30 16.87
CA ALA A 130 11.27 1.51 15.65
C ALA A 130 12.18 0.28 15.69
N GLU A 131 13.37 0.39 16.29
CA GLU A 131 14.27 -0.75 16.46
C GLU A 131 13.66 -1.82 17.36
N GLN A 132 13.00 -1.42 18.45
CA GLN A 132 12.27 -2.34 19.32
C GLN A 132 11.10 -2.99 18.58
N ALA A 133 10.32 -2.18 17.85
CA ALA A 133 9.21 -2.70 17.07
C ALA A 133 9.68 -3.69 16.00
N LEU A 134 10.82 -3.43 15.37
CA LEU A 134 11.39 -4.31 14.37
C LEU A 134 11.76 -5.68 14.98
N ALA A 135 12.36 -5.69 16.17
CA ALA A 135 12.72 -6.94 16.84
C ALA A 135 11.48 -7.79 17.14
N ILE A 136 10.41 -7.17 17.65
CA ILE A 136 9.15 -7.84 17.94
C ILE A 136 8.51 -8.35 16.64
N ALA A 137 8.46 -7.48 15.62
CA ALA A 137 7.86 -7.81 14.34
C ALA A 137 8.57 -8.99 13.67
N ARG A 138 9.91 -9.01 13.70
CA ARG A 138 10.70 -10.11 13.14
C ARG A 138 10.38 -11.43 13.84
N ALA A 139 10.32 -11.42 15.17
CA ALA A 139 10.02 -12.63 15.93
C ALA A 139 8.63 -13.17 15.58
N ARG A 140 7.62 -12.29 15.47
CA ARG A 140 6.26 -12.69 15.09
C ARG A 140 6.22 -13.22 13.66
N TRP A 141 6.92 -12.56 12.73
CA TRP A 141 6.94 -12.94 11.32
C TRP A 141 7.59 -14.31 11.10
N GLU A 142 8.66 -14.60 11.83
CA GLU A 142 9.31 -15.92 11.80
C GLU A 142 8.38 -17.03 12.28
N GLN A 143 7.50 -16.73 13.22
CA GLN A 143 6.51 -17.68 13.74
C GLN A 143 5.28 -17.83 12.86
N TYR A 144 5.08 -16.93 11.90
CA TYR A 144 3.94 -16.97 11.00
C TYR A 144 4.14 -18.10 9.98
N SER A 145 3.26 -19.11 10.02
CA SER A 145 3.35 -20.29 9.17
C SER A 145 2.42 -20.27 7.97
N GLY A 146 1.61 -19.22 7.83
CA GLY A 146 0.67 -19.09 6.71
C GLY A 146 1.36 -18.69 5.41
N SER A 147 0.55 -18.61 4.35
CA SER A 147 1.04 -18.17 3.04
C SER A 147 1.45 -16.71 3.05
N ARG A 148 2.57 -16.39 2.41
CA ARG A 148 3.05 -15.03 2.20
C ARG A 148 2.70 -14.50 0.82
N ARG A 149 1.83 -15.22 0.10
CA ARG A 149 1.36 -14.83 -1.22
C ARG A 149 0.14 -13.95 -1.11
N ILE A 150 0.06 -12.94 -1.96
CA ILE A 150 -1.07 -12.03 -2.06
C ILE A 150 -1.47 -11.96 -3.52
N LEU A 151 -2.74 -12.23 -3.83
CA LEU A 151 -3.28 -12.00 -5.17
C LEU A 151 -3.71 -10.55 -5.28
N LEU A 152 -3.15 -9.84 -6.24
CA LEU A 152 -3.55 -8.49 -6.56
C LEU A 152 -4.53 -8.54 -7.72
N ASP A 153 -5.81 -8.44 -7.40
CA ASP A 153 -6.91 -8.45 -8.38
C ASP A 153 -7.80 -7.22 -8.28
N ARG A 154 -7.63 -6.44 -7.21
CA ARG A 154 -8.46 -5.25 -6.98
C ARG A 154 -7.65 -4.21 -6.19
N LEU A 155 -7.79 -2.96 -6.60
CA LEU A 155 -7.21 -1.82 -5.90
C LEU A 155 -8.35 -0.93 -5.39
N THR A 156 -8.05 -0.08 -4.43
CA THR A 156 -9.02 0.88 -3.92
C THR A 156 -8.43 2.28 -3.99
N PHE A 157 -9.17 3.19 -4.63
CA PHE A 157 -8.84 4.59 -4.68
C PHE A 157 -9.35 5.24 -3.40
N VAL A 158 -8.46 5.89 -2.65
CA VAL A 158 -8.75 6.43 -1.32
C VAL A 158 -8.38 7.91 -1.24
N ARG A 159 -9.04 8.65 -0.35
CA ARG A 159 -8.81 10.06 -0.12
C ARG A 159 -8.62 10.33 1.36
N GLU A 160 -7.69 11.19 1.69
CA GLU A 160 -7.47 11.64 3.06
C GLU A 160 -8.34 12.86 3.33
N ASP A 161 -9.39 12.68 4.11
CA ASP A 161 -10.34 13.76 4.45
C ASP A 161 -9.88 14.57 5.67
N ALA A 162 -9.08 13.97 6.53
CA ALA A 162 -8.45 14.62 7.67
C ALA A 162 -7.12 13.90 7.94
N PRO A 163 -6.17 14.48 8.67
CA PRO A 163 -4.88 13.84 8.91
C PRO A 163 -5.02 12.40 9.39
N ASN A 164 -4.47 11.47 8.63
CA ASN A 164 -4.53 10.02 8.85
C ASN A 164 -5.95 9.43 8.86
N CYS A 165 -6.93 10.16 8.33
CA CYS A 165 -8.31 9.69 8.18
C CYS A 165 -8.62 9.50 6.71
N TRP A 166 -8.56 8.25 6.26
CA TRP A 166 -8.73 7.88 4.86
C TRP A 166 -10.11 7.29 4.62
N VAL A 167 -10.71 7.65 3.48
CA VAL A 167 -12.00 7.11 3.05
C VAL A 167 -11.85 6.44 1.71
N ASP A 168 -12.56 5.33 1.54
CA ASP A 168 -12.61 4.61 0.27
C ASP A 168 -13.54 5.35 -0.68
N LEU A 169 -13.04 5.65 -1.88
CA LEU A 169 -13.83 6.30 -2.91
C LEU A 169 -14.40 5.29 -3.90
N ALA A 170 -13.55 4.37 -4.38
CA ALA A 170 -13.98 3.39 -5.38
C ALA A 170 -13.04 2.19 -5.42
N PRO A 171 -13.58 0.96 -5.51
CA PRO A 171 -12.79 -0.20 -5.86
C PRO A 171 -12.57 -0.25 -7.37
N VAL A 172 -11.41 -0.74 -7.80
CA VAL A 172 -11.07 -0.88 -9.22
C VAL A 172 -10.44 -2.25 -9.42
N SER A 173 -11.05 -3.07 -10.28
CA SER A 173 -10.56 -4.41 -10.56
C SER A 173 -9.45 -4.40 -11.62
N LEU A 174 -8.46 -5.28 -11.47
CA LEU A 174 -7.48 -5.53 -12.50
C LEU A 174 -8.11 -6.45 -13.56
N GLY A 175 -7.89 -6.15 -14.83
CA GLY A 175 -8.38 -6.96 -15.95
C GLY A 175 -9.89 -6.97 -16.10
N GLY A 176 -10.64 -6.23 -15.29
CA GLY A 176 -12.10 -6.32 -15.27
C GLY A 176 -12.82 -5.64 -16.42
N SER A 177 -12.14 -4.77 -17.17
CA SER A 177 -12.75 -4.01 -18.24
C SER A 177 -13.04 -4.85 -19.48
N LEU A 178 -12.58 -6.08 -19.53
CA LEU A 178 -12.77 -6.96 -20.68
C LEU A 178 -14.06 -7.77 -20.59
N VAL A 179 -14.77 -7.63 -19.50
CA VAL A 179 -16.00 -8.35 -19.33
C VAL A 179 -17.11 -7.49 -19.83
N SER A 180 -17.31 -7.46 -21.06
CA SER A 180 -18.56 -6.98 -21.46
C SER A 180 -19.27 -7.95 -22.25
N PRO A 181 -20.31 -8.00 -22.13
CA PRO A 181 -21.34 -8.09 -22.91
C PRO A 181 -22.53 -7.88 -22.93
#